data_4b63843999ad5f8f2626982ef4ead959
#
_entry.id   4b63843999ad5f8f2626982ef4ead959
#
_cell.length_a   1.000
_cell.length_b   1.000
_cell.length_c   1.000
_cell.angle_alpha   90.00
_cell.angle_beta   90.00
_cell.angle_gamma   90.00
#
_symmetry.space_group_name_H-M   'P 1'
#
loop_
_entity.id
_entity.type
_entity.pdbx_description
1 polymer ?
#
loop_
_entity_poly.entity_id
_entity_poly.type
_entity_poly.pdbx_seq_one_letter_code
_entity_poly.pdbx_strand_id
1 'polypeptide(L)'
;MRLDDFGNGAPATAALPNIRDFGMDTISLAGTLPAKLAAVRHAGFAQIMLSARDIVGHAEGVDAAVDAVRTSGLRVTGFQVLRDFEGLSGHLHDYKVDVAKTMLDMGHALGAKVLLVCSSTSTHATGDHDALARDLRKLAMLALPLGIKVAYEGLSWGRTINEFTTAWDIVSRAGSPNLGIGIDSYHILATRTALDDLDLIDPTKIFLVQLADFMWQEVRTPEERMATARHFRVFPGEGVHSETLADLVTRLDALGYRGDYSFEVFNDDYQQMPLSTVAARARRSALWLGEDVLRRAVPLPNRMRLQRAEM
;
A
#
# COMPACT_ATOMS: atom_id res chain seq x y z
N MET A 1 9.04 -8.40 59.24
CA MET A 1 9.06 -8.26 57.79
C MET A 1 7.74 -7.63 57.39
N ARG A 2 7.71 -6.31 57.21
CA ARG A 2 6.47 -5.54 56.99
C ARG A 2 6.11 -5.59 55.51
N LEU A 3 4.81 -5.77 55.25
CA LEU A 3 4.23 -5.87 53.88
C LEU A 3 4.10 -4.51 53.16
N ASP A 4 4.75 -3.47 53.66
CA ASP A 4 4.53 -2.08 53.22
C ASP A 4 5.57 -1.57 52.17
N ASP A 5 6.49 -2.44 51.73
CA ASP A 5 7.55 -2.06 50.78
C ASP A 5 7.28 -2.41 49.31
N PHE A 6 6.03 -2.66 48.94
CA PHE A 6 5.65 -2.66 47.52
C PHE A 6 5.37 -1.22 47.08
N GLY A 7 6.45 -0.52 46.77
CA GLY A 7 6.40 0.83 46.24
C GLY A 7 5.40 0.93 45.11
N ASN A 8 4.60 1.99 45.12
CA ASN A 8 3.79 2.51 44.03
C ASN A 8 4.65 2.77 42.77
N GLY A 9 5.02 1.70 42.07
CA GLY A 9 5.48 1.81 40.72
C GLY A 9 4.31 2.32 39.89
N ALA A 10 4.38 3.54 39.41
CA ALA A 10 3.47 4.02 38.35
C ALA A 10 3.33 2.92 37.30
N PRO A 11 2.12 2.61 36.80
CA PRO A 11 1.95 1.58 35.82
C PRO A 11 2.92 1.92 34.65
N ALA A 12 3.83 0.98 34.36
CA ALA A 12 4.69 1.11 33.22
C ALA A 12 3.77 1.44 32.05
N THR A 13 3.91 2.64 31.49
CA THR A 13 3.16 3.06 30.32
C THR A 13 3.35 1.95 29.30
N ALA A 14 2.30 1.20 29.04
CA ALA A 14 2.32 0.13 28.07
C ALA A 14 2.87 0.76 26.78
N ALA A 15 3.99 0.24 26.28
CA ALA A 15 4.57 0.75 25.06
C ALA A 15 3.47 0.73 24.01
N LEU A 16 3.15 1.91 23.44
CA LEU A 16 2.13 2.01 22.42
C LEU A 16 2.50 1.04 21.28
N PRO A 17 1.54 0.25 20.79
CA PRO A 17 1.80 -0.71 19.74
C PRO A 17 2.48 -0.01 18.57
N ASN A 18 3.55 -0.58 18.05
CA ASN A 18 4.31 0.00 16.94
C ASN A 18 3.64 -0.32 15.62
N ILE A 19 2.63 0.47 15.26
CA ILE A 19 1.96 0.40 13.95
C ILE A 19 2.51 1.43 12.95
N ARG A 20 3.69 2.00 13.19
CA ARG A 20 4.24 3.11 12.39
C ARG A 20 4.49 2.75 10.93
N ASP A 21 4.74 1.46 10.65
CA ASP A 21 4.97 0.97 9.30
C ASP A 21 3.67 0.70 8.54
N PHE A 22 2.51 0.79 9.22
CA PHE A 22 1.21 0.58 8.64
C PHE A 22 0.48 1.90 8.45
N GLY A 23 -0.25 1.99 7.34
CA GLY A 23 -1.10 3.12 7.00
C GLY A 23 -2.35 2.68 6.29
N MET A 24 -3.21 3.64 6.01
CA MET A 24 -4.42 3.43 5.21
C MET A 24 -4.28 4.13 3.87
N ASP A 25 -4.99 3.63 2.89
CA ASP A 25 -5.30 4.36 1.68
C ASP A 25 -6.62 5.12 1.84
N THR A 26 -6.67 6.36 1.36
CA THR A 26 -7.91 7.17 1.40
C THR A 26 -9.06 6.54 0.64
N ILE A 27 -8.77 5.65 -0.31
CA ILE A 27 -9.78 4.92 -1.09
C ILE A 27 -10.63 3.98 -0.20
N SER A 28 -10.07 3.52 0.92
CA SER A 28 -10.76 2.64 1.87
C SER A 28 -11.85 3.34 2.69
N LEU A 29 -11.95 4.67 2.56
CA LEU A 29 -12.79 5.51 3.40
C LEU A 29 -13.78 6.31 2.54
N ALA A 30 -14.98 6.55 3.07
CA ALA A 30 -15.98 7.45 2.49
C ALA A 30 -15.78 8.91 2.96
N GLY A 31 -16.52 9.84 2.35
CA GLY A 31 -16.60 11.22 2.79
C GLY A 31 -15.49 12.14 2.25
N THR A 32 -15.37 13.31 2.85
CA THR A 32 -14.43 14.35 2.41
C THR A 32 -12.99 14.05 2.82
N LEU A 33 -12.03 14.54 2.05
CA LEU A 33 -10.60 14.34 2.35
C LEU A 33 -10.23 14.76 3.78
N PRO A 34 -10.61 15.94 4.31
CA PRO A 34 -10.30 16.31 5.68
C PRO A 34 -10.87 15.33 6.73
N ALA A 35 -12.09 14.82 6.50
CA ALA A 35 -12.71 13.86 7.40
C ALA A 35 -11.96 12.51 7.40
N LYS A 36 -11.54 12.04 6.22
CA LYS A 36 -10.71 10.82 6.07
C LYS A 36 -9.39 10.96 6.81
N LEU A 37 -8.67 12.05 6.59
CA LEU A 37 -7.38 12.32 7.25
C LEU A 37 -7.52 12.37 8.78
N ALA A 38 -8.56 13.05 9.27
CA ALA A 38 -8.86 13.10 10.71
C ALA A 38 -9.14 11.71 11.29
N ALA A 39 -9.94 10.88 10.60
CA ALA A 39 -10.27 9.53 11.06
C ALA A 39 -9.03 8.62 11.14
N VAL A 40 -8.17 8.67 10.12
CA VAL A 40 -6.90 7.90 10.08
C VAL A 40 -5.99 8.32 11.23
N ARG A 41 -5.83 9.62 11.45
CA ARG A 41 -5.02 10.15 12.57
C ARG A 41 -5.58 9.75 13.93
N HIS A 42 -6.89 9.88 14.14
CA HIS A 42 -7.55 9.48 15.40
C HIS A 42 -7.42 7.98 15.68
N ALA A 43 -7.36 7.15 14.64
CA ALA A 43 -7.10 5.72 14.79
C ALA A 43 -5.64 5.41 15.17
N GLY A 44 -4.76 6.40 15.22
CA GLY A 44 -3.36 6.27 15.64
C GLY A 44 -2.37 5.96 14.53
N PHE A 45 -2.77 6.07 13.26
CA PHE A 45 -1.85 5.98 12.13
C PHE A 45 -1.04 7.26 11.98
N ALA A 46 0.22 7.11 11.55
CA ALA A 46 1.14 8.20 11.29
C ALA A 46 1.33 8.49 9.80
N GLN A 47 0.73 7.69 8.93
CA GLN A 47 0.93 7.73 7.49
C GLN A 47 -0.36 7.45 6.72
N ILE A 48 -0.37 7.92 5.47
CA ILE A 48 -1.50 7.81 4.55
C ILE A 48 -1.00 7.64 3.12
N MET A 49 -1.69 6.83 2.32
CA MET A 49 -1.60 6.82 0.87
C MET A 49 -2.82 7.56 0.30
N LEU A 50 -2.59 8.39 -0.70
CA LEU A 50 -3.61 9.30 -1.23
C LEU A 50 -4.10 8.86 -2.61
N SER A 51 -5.42 8.90 -2.79
CA SER A 51 -6.04 8.72 -4.10
C SER A 51 -6.16 10.06 -4.84
N ALA A 52 -5.80 10.08 -6.13
CA ALA A 52 -5.98 11.24 -6.99
C ALA A 52 -7.45 11.73 -7.02
N ARG A 53 -8.40 10.80 -6.89
CA ARG A 53 -9.84 11.11 -6.81
C ARG A 53 -10.16 12.08 -5.66
N ASP A 54 -9.54 11.89 -4.50
CA ASP A 54 -9.79 12.72 -3.32
C ASP A 54 -9.18 14.12 -3.46
N ILE A 55 -8.10 14.24 -4.21
CA ILE A 55 -7.42 15.51 -4.45
C ILE A 55 -8.16 16.32 -5.51
N VAL A 56 -8.44 15.71 -6.66
CA VAL A 56 -9.14 16.37 -7.78
C VAL A 56 -10.60 16.66 -7.44
N GLY A 57 -11.22 15.80 -6.63
CA GLY A 57 -12.62 15.96 -6.19
C GLY A 57 -12.81 16.84 -4.96
N HIS A 58 -11.77 17.51 -4.46
CA HIS A 58 -11.89 18.42 -3.30
C HIS A 58 -12.74 19.62 -3.66
N ALA A 59 -13.74 19.94 -2.81
CA ALA A 59 -14.73 20.99 -3.10
C ALA A 59 -14.12 22.38 -3.34
N GLU A 60 -13.01 22.68 -2.67
CA GLU A 60 -12.30 23.97 -2.76
C GLU A 60 -11.06 23.91 -3.68
N GLY A 61 -10.92 22.81 -4.46
CA GLY A 61 -9.85 22.63 -5.44
C GLY A 61 -8.60 21.95 -4.89
N VAL A 62 -7.64 21.75 -5.80
CA VAL A 62 -6.41 20.97 -5.54
C VAL A 62 -5.53 21.62 -4.48
N ASP A 63 -5.38 22.95 -4.51
CA ASP A 63 -4.53 23.67 -3.55
C ASP A 63 -5.05 23.50 -2.11
N ALA A 64 -6.37 23.59 -1.92
CA ALA A 64 -6.98 23.35 -0.62
C ALA A 64 -6.82 21.89 -0.16
N ALA A 65 -6.88 20.93 -1.09
CA ALA A 65 -6.59 19.52 -0.79
C ALA A 65 -5.13 19.34 -0.32
N VAL A 66 -4.18 19.97 -1.00
CA VAL A 66 -2.75 19.95 -0.61
C VAL A 66 -2.55 20.54 0.78
N ASP A 67 -3.21 21.66 1.09
CA ASP A 67 -3.16 22.30 2.41
C ASP A 67 -3.78 21.41 3.50
N ALA A 68 -4.91 20.76 3.23
CA ALA A 68 -5.54 19.83 4.14
C ALA A 68 -4.61 18.64 4.46
N VAL A 69 -3.95 18.07 3.45
CA VAL A 69 -2.98 17.01 3.64
C VAL A 69 -1.79 17.47 4.47
N ARG A 70 -1.20 18.62 4.14
CA ARG A 70 -0.03 19.17 4.83
C ARG A 70 -0.31 19.47 6.31
N THR A 71 -1.50 19.97 6.62
CA THR A 71 -1.91 20.31 8.00
C THR A 71 -2.39 19.10 8.80
N SER A 72 -2.67 17.95 8.16
CA SER A 72 -3.13 16.73 8.82
C SER A 72 -2.12 16.15 9.79
N GLY A 73 -0.83 16.39 9.57
CA GLY A 73 0.29 15.79 10.32
C GLY A 73 0.54 14.32 9.97
N LEU A 74 -0.10 13.79 8.92
CA LEU A 74 0.16 12.44 8.40
C LEU A 74 1.28 12.51 7.35
N ARG A 75 2.17 11.52 7.38
CA ARG A 75 3.21 11.34 6.34
C ARG A 75 2.59 10.71 5.10
N VAL A 76 2.72 11.36 3.96
CA VAL A 76 2.25 10.81 2.69
C VAL A 76 3.26 9.77 2.19
N THR A 77 2.83 8.52 2.05
CA THR A 77 3.67 7.41 1.58
C THR A 77 3.63 7.27 0.07
N GLY A 78 2.46 7.41 -0.52
CA GLY A 78 2.28 7.29 -1.95
C GLY A 78 1.06 8.04 -2.46
N PHE A 79 0.97 8.09 -3.77
CA PHE A 79 -0.12 8.70 -4.54
C PHE A 79 -0.58 7.74 -5.63
N GLN A 80 -1.87 7.57 -5.82
CA GLN A 80 -2.43 6.62 -6.76
C GLN A 80 -3.64 7.18 -7.51
N VAL A 81 -3.97 6.63 -8.66
CA VAL A 81 -3.32 5.58 -9.43
C VAL A 81 -3.22 6.03 -10.89
N LEU A 82 -2.07 5.87 -11.51
CA LEU A 82 -1.91 6.00 -12.95
C LEU A 82 -2.25 4.67 -13.62
N ARG A 83 -3.21 4.67 -14.54
CA ARG A 83 -3.71 3.47 -15.23
C ARG A 83 -3.47 3.56 -16.72
N ASP A 84 -3.28 2.37 -17.34
CA ASP A 84 -3.14 2.23 -18.78
C ASP A 84 -2.09 3.20 -19.35
N PHE A 85 -0.90 3.22 -18.76
CA PHE A 85 0.19 4.09 -19.20
C PHE A 85 1.04 3.43 -20.27
N GLU A 86 1.47 2.19 -20.00
CA GLU A 86 2.41 1.45 -20.81
C GLU A 86 1.72 0.70 -21.97
N GLY A 87 2.49 0.47 -23.02
CA GLY A 87 2.08 -0.31 -24.19
C GLY A 87 1.17 0.41 -25.18
N LEU A 88 0.83 1.66 -24.92
CA LEU A 88 0.05 2.49 -25.84
C LEU A 88 0.95 3.15 -26.91
N SER A 89 0.35 3.60 -28.01
CA SER A 89 1.06 4.29 -29.09
C SER A 89 0.30 5.53 -29.57
N GLY A 90 1.01 6.42 -30.29
CA GLY A 90 0.42 7.62 -30.88
C GLY A 90 -0.26 8.51 -29.84
N HIS A 91 -1.39 9.11 -30.21
CA HIS A 91 -2.12 10.07 -29.36
C HIS A 91 -2.54 9.52 -28.00
N LEU A 92 -2.82 8.21 -27.89
CA LEU A 92 -3.16 7.60 -26.61
C LEU A 92 -1.97 7.61 -25.66
N HIS A 93 -0.77 7.30 -26.17
CA HIS A 93 0.45 7.38 -25.37
C HIS A 93 0.76 8.82 -24.95
N ASP A 94 0.67 9.78 -25.90
CA ASP A 94 0.94 11.20 -25.62
C ASP A 94 -0.01 11.73 -24.53
N TYR A 95 -1.31 11.41 -24.64
CA TYR A 95 -2.30 11.76 -23.63
C TYR A 95 -1.94 11.18 -22.25
N LYS A 96 -1.52 9.91 -22.18
CA LYS A 96 -1.13 9.28 -20.91
C LYS A 96 0.15 9.87 -20.33
N VAL A 97 1.07 10.31 -21.16
CA VAL A 97 2.25 11.07 -20.70
C VAL A 97 1.84 12.39 -20.04
N ASP A 98 0.88 13.11 -20.59
CA ASP A 98 0.41 14.36 -20.00
C ASP A 98 -0.37 14.13 -18.70
N VAL A 99 -1.19 13.08 -18.64
CA VAL A 99 -1.82 12.65 -17.38
C VAL A 99 -0.76 12.29 -16.33
N ALA A 100 0.27 11.55 -16.73
CA ALA A 100 1.35 11.14 -15.82
C ALA A 100 2.11 12.36 -15.26
N LYS A 101 2.43 13.35 -16.10
CA LYS A 101 3.06 14.62 -15.65
C LYS A 101 2.18 15.33 -14.60
N THR A 102 0.88 15.49 -14.89
CA THR A 102 -0.06 16.12 -13.97
C THR A 102 -0.14 15.37 -12.64
N MET A 103 -0.18 14.03 -12.68
CA MET A 103 -0.17 13.22 -11.45
C MET A 103 1.15 13.35 -10.68
N LEU A 104 2.27 13.40 -11.36
CA LEU A 104 3.59 13.59 -10.74
C LEU A 104 3.68 14.96 -10.07
N ASP A 105 3.21 16.02 -10.71
CA ASP A 105 3.18 17.39 -10.14
C ASP A 105 2.29 17.45 -8.89
N MET A 106 1.10 16.85 -8.94
CA MET A 106 0.22 16.73 -7.76
C MET A 106 0.90 15.91 -6.65
N GLY A 107 1.47 14.75 -6.99
CA GLY A 107 2.18 13.90 -6.03
C GLY A 107 3.34 14.65 -5.35
N HIS A 108 4.09 15.43 -6.12
CA HIS A 108 5.18 16.28 -5.59
C HIS A 108 4.65 17.34 -4.63
N ALA A 109 3.59 18.06 -5.00
CA ALA A 109 2.95 19.05 -4.14
C ALA A 109 2.43 18.47 -2.82
N LEU A 110 1.94 17.23 -2.86
CA LEU A 110 1.48 16.46 -1.70
C LEU A 110 2.62 15.88 -0.85
N GLY A 111 3.86 15.91 -1.33
CA GLY A 111 5.01 15.29 -0.67
C GLY A 111 5.05 13.75 -0.79
N ALA A 112 4.30 13.18 -1.73
CA ALA A 112 4.28 11.74 -1.97
C ALA A 112 5.67 11.23 -2.39
N LYS A 113 6.02 10.02 -1.91
CA LYS A 113 7.31 9.39 -2.21
C LYS A 113 7.22 8.37 -3.34
N VAL A 114 6.03 7.86 -3.58
CA VAL A 114 5.76 6.82 -4.58
C VAL A 114 4.53 7.20 -5.39
N LEU A 115 4.61 7.02 -6.72
CA LEU A 115 3.45 6.98 -7.62
C LEU A 115 3.15 5.52 -7.96
N LEU A 116 1.93 5.06 -7.66
CA LEU A 116 1.46 3.74 -8.08
C LEU A 116 0.98 3.77 -9.53
N VAL A 117 1.46 2.82 -10.30
CA VAL A 117 1.09 2.58 -11.70
C VAL A 117 0.62 1.15 -11.83
N CYS A 118 -0.62 0.96 -12.23
CA CYS A 118 -1.18 -0.37 -12.46
C CYS A 118 -1.01 -0.78 -13.93
N SER A 119 -0.79 -2.08 -14.14
CA SER A 119 -0.66 -2.67 -15.46
C SER A 119 -1.88 -2.41 -16.34
N SER A 120 -1.63 -2.26 -17.64
CA SER A 120 -2.65 -1.86 -18.60
C SER A 120 -3.75 -2.92 -18.78
N THR A 121 -4.99 -2.44 -18.79
CA THR A 121 -6.18 -3.20 -19.13
C THR A 121 -6.70 -2.85 -20.54
N SER A 122 -6.06 -1.89 -21.19
CA SER A 122 -6.46 -1.36 -22.50
C SER A 122 -6.30 -2.40 -23.60
N THR A 123 -7.32 -2.52 -24.43
CA THR A 123 -7.26 -3.35 -25.66
C THR A 123 -6.29 -2.78 -26.71
N HIS A 124 -5.89 -1.53 -26.56
CA HIS A 124 -4.93 -0.86 -27.46
C HIS A 124 -3.47 -1.03 -27.01
N ALA A 125 -3.23 -1.58 -25.82
CA ALA A 125 -1.87 -1.81 -25.35
C ALA A 125 -1.25 -3.03 -26.03
N THR A 126 0.03 -2.91 -26.41
CA THR A 126 0.82 -4.05 -26.89
C THR A 126 1.17 -5.00 -25.75
N GLY A 127 1.42 -6.27 -26.10
CA GLY A 127 2.00 -7.26 -25.17
C GLY A 127 3.52 -7.40 -25.29
N ASP A 128 4.20 -6.54 -26.03
CA ASP A 128 5.66 -6.54 -26.17
C ASP A 128 6.31 -6.03 -24.87
N HIS A 129 6.93 -6.92 -24.10
CA HIS A 129 7.57 -6.64 -22.82
C HIS A 129 8.66 -5.56 -22.91
N ASP A 130 9.41 -5.52 -24.00
CA ASP A 130 10.45 -4.50 -24.19
C ASP A 130 9.84 -3.12 -24.46
N ALA A 131 8.69 -3.05 -25.14
CA ALA A 131 7.94 -1.81 -25.29
C ALA A 131 7.37 -1.34 -23.94
N LEU A 132 6.76 -2.22 -23.16
CA LEU A 132 6.26 -1.92 -21.82
C LEU A 132 7.39 -1.39 -20.91
N ALA A 133 8.54 -2.05 -20.94
CA ALA A 133 9.71 -1.65 -20.15
C ALA A 133 10.24 -0.27 -20.56
N ARG A 134 10.28 0.04 -21.86
CA ARG A 134 10.67 1.37 -22.35
C ARG A 134 9.74 2.47 -21.89
N ASP A 135 8.42 2.23 -21.91
CA ASP A 135 7.43 3.20 -21.48
C ASP A 135 7.55 3.47 -19.97
N LEU A 136 7.65 2.41 -19.14
CA LEU A 136 7.82 2.57 -17.69
C LEU A 136 9.15 3.23 -17.34
N ARG A 137 10.23 2.96 -18.08
CA ARG A 137 11.50 3.67 -17.94
C ARG A 137 11.32 5.16 -18.21
N LYS A 138 10.59 5.55 -19.27
CA LYS A 138 10.26 6.95 -19.55
C LYS A 138 9.51 7.61 -18.41
N LEU A 139 8.51 6.91 -17.84
CA LEU A 139 7.77 7.41 -16.67
C LEU A 139 8.69 7.62 -15.47
N ALA A 140 9.54 6.65 -15.18
CA ALA A 140 10.51 6.76 -14.08
C ALA A 140 11.47 7.95 -14.27
N MET A 141 11.89 8.23 -15.52
CA MET A 141 12.69 9.41 -15.84
C MET A 141 11.94 10.73 -15.61
N LEU A 142 10.63 10.79 -15.90
CA LEU A 142 9.80 11.96 -15.61
C LEU A 142 9.64 12.18 -14.09
N ALA A 143 9.56 11.10 -13.30
CA ALA A 143 9.39 11.16 -11.85
C ALA A 143 10.68 11.50 -11.07
N LEU A 144 11.85 11.20 -11.66
CA LEU A 144 13.14 11.33 -11.00
C LEU A 144 13.45 12.75 -10.49
N PRO A 145 13.27 13.83 -11.28
CA PRO A 145 13.53 15.21 -10.82
C PRO A 145 12.63 15.65 -9.66
N LEU A 146 11.46 15.02 -9.51
CA LEU A 146 10.48 15.32 -8.46
C LEU A 146 10.74 14.51 -7.18
N GLY A 147 11.74 13.63 -7.18
CA GLY A 147 12.06 12.76 -6.04
C GLY A 147 11.00 11.68 -5.77
N ILE A 148 10.20 11.34 -6.79
CA ILE A 148 9.14 10.33 -6.71
C ILE A 148 9.64 9.02 -7.35
N LYS A 149 9.48 7.91 -6.63
CA LYS A 149 9.67 6.57 -7.16
C LYS A 149 8.40 6.10 -7.87
N VAL A 150 8.53 5.25 -8.86
CA VAL A 150 7.41 4.63 -9.58
C VAL A 150 7.29 3.17 -9.14
N ALA A 151 6.16 2.79 -8.56
CA ALA A 151 5.84 1.41 -8.22
C ALA A 151 4.89 0.85 -9.29
N TYR A 152 5.33 -0.19 -9.98
CA TYR A 152 4.53 -0.86 -11.01
C TYR A 152 3.88 -2.12 -10.45
N GLU A 153 2.57 -2.24 -10.62
CA GLU A 153 1.74 -3.30 -10.07
C GLU A 153 1.07 -4.11 -11.18
N GLY A 154 1.13 -5.44 -11.08
CA GLY A 154 0.38 -6.35 -11.94
C GLY A 154 -1.05 -6.54 -11.43
N LEU A 155 -2.04 -5.97 -12.13
CA LEU A 155 -3.45 -6.20 -11.81
C LEU A 155 -3.87 -7.63 -12.19
N SER A 156 -4.55 -8.36 -11.30
CA SER A 156 -4.99 -9.74 -11.54
C SER A 156 -5.98 -9.91 -12.72
N TRP A 157 -6.45 -8.80 -13.28
CA TRP A 157 -7.21 -8.73 -14.55
C TRP A 157 -6.48 -7.91 -15.62
N GLY A 158 -5.19 -7.66 -15.43
CA GLY A 158 -4.34 -6.98 -16.41
C GLY A 158 -4.29 -7.76 -17.73
N ARG A 159 -4.18 -7.05 -18.83
CA ARG A 159 -4.26 -7.68 -20.15
C ARG A 159 -3.06 -8.60 -20.45
N THR A 160 -1.87 -8.15 -20.13
CA THR A 160 -0.61 -8.88 -20.39
C THR A 160 0.13 -9.15 -19.09
N ILE A 161 0.18 -8.15 -18.22
CA ILE A 161 0.86 -8.22 -16.94
C ILE A 161 -0.22 -8.33 -15.85
N ASN A 162 -0.36 -9.51 -15.26
CA ASN A 162 -1.44 -9.81 -14.32
C ASN A 162 -0.98 -10.48 -13.02
N GLU A 163 0.32 -10.64 -12.85
CA GLU A 163 0.96 -11.16 -11.65
C GLU A 163 2.19 -10.33 -11.30
N PHE A 164 2.60 -10.34 -10.03
CA PHE A 164 3.78 -9.60 -9.61
C PHE A 164 5.08 -10.13 -10.26
N THR A 165 5.15 -11.41 -10.61
CA THR A 165 6.29 -12.02 -11.27
C THR A 165 6.51 -11.45 -12.68
N THR A 166 5.43 -11.31 -13.45
CA THR A 166 5.48 -10.69 -14.77
C THR A 166 5.72 -9.17 -14.68
N ALA A 167 5.17 -8.50 -13.67
CA ALA A 167 5.47 -7.10 -13.41
C ALA A 167 6.95 -6.89 -13.05
N TRP A 168 7.54 -7.81 -12.28
CA TRP A 168 8.97 -7.80 -11.96
C TRP A 168 9.87 -7.98 -13.19
N ASP A 169 9.50 -8.87 -14.14
CA ASP A 169 10.22 -8.98 -15.41
C ASP A 169 10.30 -7.64 -16.15
N ILE A 170 9.17 -6.92 -16.24
CA ILE A 170 9.13 -5.60 -16.90
C ILE A 170 9.99 -4.57 -16.16
N VAL A 171 9.91 -4.51 -14.83
CA VAL A 171 10.71 -3.61 -13.99
C VAL A 171 12.21 -3.88 -14.17
N SER A 172 12.60 -5.16 -14.20
CA SER A 172 13.98 -5.59 -14.38
C SER A 172 14.51 -5.21 -15.76
N ARG A 173 13.73 -5.43 -16.83
CA ARG A 173 14.07 -5.02 -18.22
C ARG A 173 14.22 -3.50 -18.34
N ALA A 174 13.37 -2.73 -17.67
CA ALA A 174 13.44 -1.28 -17.69
C ALA A 174 14.76 -0.76 -17.11
N GLY A 175 15.36 -1.46 -16.14
CA GLY A 175 16.69 -1.17 -15.59
C GLY A 175 16.83 0.23 -14.99
N SER A 176 15.74 0.82 -14.46
CA SER A 176 15.75 2.15 -13.86
C SER A 176 15.85 2.07 -12.34
N PRO A 177 16.75 2.86 -11.69
CA PRO A 177 16.84 2.88 -10.23
C PRO A 177 15.55 3.42 -9.58
N ASN A 178 14.80 4.26 -10.28
CA ASN A 178 13.60 4.92 -9.81
C ASN A 178 12.30 4.20 -10.17
N LEU A 179 12.40 3.00 -10.78
CA LEU A 179 11.30 2.08 -11.04
C LEU A 179 11.46 0.85 -10.15
N GLY A 180 10.40 0.46 -9.50
CA GLY A 180 10.31 -0.74 -8.67
C GLY A 180 8.93 -1.36 -8.78
N ILE A 181 8.65 -2.33 -7.93
CA ILE A 181 7.40 -3.07 -7.93
C ILE A 181 6.48 -2.59 -6.79
N GLY A 182 5.19 -2.56 -7.07
CA GLY A 182 4.11 -2.55 -6.08
C GLY A 182 3.62 -3.98 -5.87
N ILE A 183 3.52 -4.40 -4.62
CA ILE A 183 2.96 -5.70 -4.21
C ILE A 183 1.62 -5.43 -3.55
N ASP A 184 0.53 -5.87 -4.17
CA ASP A 184 -0.79 -5.89 -3.54
C ASP A 184 -1.20 -7.34 -3.25
N SER A 185 -1.40 -7.63 -1.98
CA SER A 185 -1.81 -8.95 -1.51
C SER A 185 -3.09 -9.45 -2.18
N TYR A 186 -4.03 -8.55 -2.47
CA TYR A 186 -5.26 -8.92 -3.17
C TYR A 186 -4.96 -9.62 -4.51
N HIS A 187 -4.05 -9.05 -5.31
CA HIS A 187 -3.74 -9.62 -6.63
C HIS A 187 -3.04 -10.97 -6.52
N ILE A 188 -2.16 -11.13 -5.54
CA ILE A 188 -1.50 -12.42 -5.25
C ILE A 188 -2.53 -13.49 -4.88
N LEU A 189 -3.43 -13.16 -3.96
CA LEU A 189 -4.49 -14.07 -3.52
C LEU A 189 -5.45 -14.43 -4.65
N ALA A 190 -5.82 -13.46 -5.47
CA ALA A 190 -6.76 -13.62 -6.58
C ALA A 190 -6.19 -14.47 -7.74
N THR A 191 -4.88 -14.39 -7.99
CA THR A 191 -4.19 -15.20 -9.01
C THR A 191 -3.66 -16.49 -8.44
N ARG A 192 -3.53 -16.60 -7.11
CA ARG A 192 -2.85 -17.70 -6.41
C ARG A 192 -1.38 -17.84 -6.83
N THR A 193 -0.74 -16.71 -7.14
CA THR A 193 0.68 -16.70 -7.45
C THR A 193 1.47 -17.17 -6.24
N ALA A 194 2.45 -18.04 -6.46
CA ALA A 194 3.25 -18.61 -5.40
C ALA A 194 4.08 -17.54 -4.68
N LEU A 195 4.09 -17.57 -3.35
CA LEU A 195 4.88 -16.62 -2.56
C LEU A 195 6.39 -16.88 -2.67
N ASP A 196 6.80 -18.08 -3.08
CA ASP A 196 8.22 -18.43 -3.29
C ASP A 196 8.87 -17.55 -4.36
N ASP A 197 8.09 -17.08 -5.33
CA ASP A 197 8.58 -16.20 -6.39
C ASP A 197 8.98 -14.79 -5.88
N LEU A 198 8.59 -14.42 -4.65
CA LEU A 198 9.07 -13.18 -4.01
C LEU A 198 10.58 -13.20 -3.80
N ASP A 199 11.20 -14.37 -3.63
CA ASP A 199 12.64 -14.53 -3.45
C ASP A 199 13.45 -14.10 -4.69
N LEU A 200 12.78 -13.99 -5.86
CA LEU A 200 13.37 -13.52 -7.11
C LEU A 200 13.46 -11.98 -7.17
N ILE A 201 12.78 -11.28 -6.28
CA ILE A 201 12.71 -9.82 -6.29
C ILE A 201 13.83 -9.23 -5.42
N ASP A 202 14.56 -8.27 -5.97
CA ASP A 202 15.43 -7.42 -5.16
C ASP A 202 14.57 -6.61 -4.16
N PRO A 203 14.69 -6.84 -2.84
CA PRO A 203 13.85 -6.17 -1.85
C PRO A 203 14.00 -4.64 -1.86
N THR A 204 15.13 -4.12 -2.35
CA THR A 204 15.34 -2.67 -2.50
C THR A 204 14.48 -2.06 -3.61
N LYS A 205 13.89 -2.91 -4.45
CA LYS A 205 12.98 -2.54 -5.55
C LYS A 205 11.50 -2.73 -5.20
N ILE A 206 11.18 -3.21 -4.03
CA ILE A 206 9.79 -3.21 -3.53
C ILE A 206 9.52 -1.82 -2.96
N PHE A 207 8.76 -1.00 -3.69
CA PHE A 207 8.54 0.40 -3.33
C PHE A 207 7.22 0.64 -2.62
N LEU A 208 6.29 -0.31 -2.72
CA LEU A 208 4.98 -0.25 -2.10
C LEU A 208 4.48 -1.65 -1.79
N VAL A 209 3.88 -1.82 -0.62
CA VAL A 209 3.11 -3.02 -0.28
C VAL A 209 1.71 -2.60 0.15
N GLN A 210 0.70 -3.08 -0.57
CA GLN A 210 -0.70 -2.88 -0.24
C GLN A 210 -1.30 -4.19 0.26
N LEU A 211 -2.13 -4.08 1.30
CA LEU A 211 -2.68 -5.24 1.99
C LEU A 211 -4.21 -5.15 2.02
N ALA A 212 -4.84 -6.22 1.56
CA ALA A 212 -6.26 -6.49 1.66
C ALA A 212 -6.51 -8.00 1.64
N ASP A 213 -7.68 -8.42 2.09
CA ASP A 213 -8.20 -9.79 2.04
C ASP A 213 -9.59 -9.78 1.37
N PHE A 214 -10.23 -10.91 1.25
CA PHE A 214 -11.64 -11.07 0.83
C PHE A 214 -12.25 -12.34 1.44
N MET A 215 -13.59 -12.50 1.28
CA MET A 215 -14.37 -13.44 2.10
C MET A 215 -14.57 -14.83 1.48
N TRP A 216 -14.11 -15.09 0.26
CA TRP A 216 -14.25 -16.40 -0.41
C TRP A 216 -12.91 -16.93 -0.89
N GLN A 217 -12.83 -18.25 -1.00
CA GLN A 217 -11.56 -18.96 -1.25
C GLN A 217 -11.00 -18.73 -2.66
N GLU A 218 -11.86 -18.44 -3.63
CA GLU A 218 -11.45 -18.34 -5.04
C GLU A 218 -12.20 -17.25 -5.78
N VAL A 219 -11.49 -16.60 -6.68
CA VAL A 219 -12.02 -15.77 -7.76
C VAL A 219 -11.39 -16.26 -9.06
N ARG A 220 -12.20 -16.73 -10.00
CA ARG A 220 -11.72 -17.50 -11.14
C ARG A 220 -11.54 -16.67 -12.40
N THR A 221 -12.54 -15.86 -12.73
CA THR A 221 -12.53 -15.07 -13.96
C THR A 221 -11.95 -13.67 -13.72
N PRO A 222 -11.44 -13.01 -14.77
CA PRO A 222 -11.02 -11.62 -14.68
C PRO A 222 -12.13 -10.69 -14.18
N GLU A 223 -13.38 -10.94 -14.54
CA GLU A 223 -14.54 -10.17 -14.12
C GLU A 223 -14.81 -10.35 -12.63
N GLU A 224 -14.75 -11.58 -12.10
CA GLU A 224 -14.86 -11.87 -10.67
C GLU A 224 -13.73 -11.22 -9.88
N ARG A 225 -12.49 -11.29 -10.39
CA ARG A 225 -11.33 -10.62 -9.78
C ARG A 225 -11.53 -9.12 -9.72
N MET A 226 -11.96 -8.51 -10.82
CA MET A 226 -12.22 -7.08 -10.87
C MET A 226 -13.35 -6.66 -9.93
N ALA A 227 -14.47 -7.39 -9.90
CA ALA A 227 -15.60 -7.11 -9.03
C ALA A 227 -15.21 -7.23 -7.56
N THR A 228 -14.51 -8.31 -7.17
CA THR A 228 -14.01 -8.50 -5.80
C THR A 228 -13.06 -7.40 -5.40
N ALA A 229 -12.11 -7.04 -6.27
CA ALA A 229 -11.14 -5.99 -6.02
C ALA A 229 -11.78 -4.63 -5.73
N ARG A 230 -12.89 -4.33 -6.41
CA ARG A 230 -13.52 -2.99 -6.37
C ARG A 230 -14.60 -2.82 -5.32
N HIS A 231 -15.17 -3.95 -4.83
CA HIS A 231 -16.39 -3.88 -4.02
C HIS A 231 -16.35 -4.70 -2.73
N PHE A 232 -15.45 -5.71 -2.64
CA PHE A 232 -15.59 -6.75 -1.62
C PHE A 232 -14.29 -7.09 -0.90
N ARG A 233 -13.27 -6.22 -0.97
CA ARG A 233 -12.07 -6.40 -0.13
C ARG A 233 -12.43 -6.19 1.34
N VAL A 234 -11.73 -6.86 2.22
CA VAL A 234 -11.80 -6.65 3.67
C VAL A 234 -10.39 -6.40 4.22
N PHE A 235 -10.30 -5.91 5.45
CA PHE A 235 -9.00 -5.74 6.07
C PHE A 235 -8.33 -7.09 6.39
N PRO A 236 -6.98 -7.17 6.37
CA PRO A 236 -6.23 -8.35 6.80
C PRO A 236 -6.69 -8.86 8.17
N GLY A 237 -6.95 -10.17 8.28
CA GLY A 237 -7.51 -10.79 9.48
C GLY A 237 -9.04 -10.82 9.54
N GLU A 238 -9.73 -10.24 8.56
CA GLU A 238 -11.20 -10.27 8.47
C GLU A 238 -11.69 -11.24 7.39
N GLY A 239 -10.83 -11.60 6.44
CA GLY A 239 -11.13 -12.51 5.34
C GLY A 239 -10.67 -13.94 5.62
N VAL A 240 -10.68 -14.74 4.55
CA VAL A 240 -10.38 -16.18 4.64
C VAL A 240 -8.91 -16.52 4.33
N HIS A 241 -8.07 -15.53 3.97
CA HIS A 241 -6.68 -15.74 3.56
C HIS A 241 -5.66 -15.25 4.59
N SER A 242 -6.07 -15.13 5.86
CA SER A 242 -5.23 -14.56 6.92
C SER A 242 -3.88 -15.28 7.10
N GLU A 243 -3.84 -16.61 6.91
CA GLU A 243 -2.59 -17.38 6.97
C GLU A 243 -1.65 -16.99 5.82
N THR A 244 -2.15 -16.96 4.58
CA THR A 244 -1.36 -16.56 3.41
C THR A 244 -0.87 -15.10 3.52
N LEU A 245 -1.68 -14.20 4.09
CA LEU A 245 -1.28 -12.82 4.37
C LEU A 245 -0.18 -12.73 5.42
N ALA A 246 -0.27 -13.54 6.48
CA ALA A 246 0.77 -13.63 7.49
C ALA A 246 2.09 -14.14 6.89
N ASP A 247 2.02 -15.16 6.04
CA ASP A 247 3.17 -15.70 5.33
C ASP A 247 3.78 -14.67 4.38
N LEU A 248 2.97 -13.95 3.61
CA LEU A 248 3.42 -12.87 2.72
C LEU A 248 4.21 -11.81 3.49
N VAL A 249 3.64 -11.28 4.57
CA VAL A 249 4.26 -10.21 5.37
C VAL A 249 5.53 -10.71 6.06
N THR A 250 5.52 -11.94 6.58
CA THR A 250 6.70 -12.57 7.20
C THR A 250 7.82 -12.77 6.19
N ARG A 251 7.49 -13.23 4.99
CA ARG A 251 8.48 -13.41 3.90
C ARG A 251 9.07 -12.08 3.45
N LEU A 252 8.25 -11.05 3.26
CA LEU A 252 8.74 -9.71 2.92
C LEU A 252 9.70 -9.17 4.00
N ASP A 253 9.39 -9.38 5.29
CA ASP A 253 10.29 -8.99 6.39
C ASP A 253 11.60 -9.78 6.37
N ALA A 254 11.53 -11.08 6.12
CA ALA A 254 12.70 -11.96 6.01
C ALA A 254 13.61 -11.61 4.82
N LEU A 255 13.01 -11.22 3.67
CA LEU A 255 13.74 -10.71 2.50
C LEU A 255 14.43 -9.37 2.75
N GLY A 256 14.10 -8.66 3.82
CA GLY A 256 14.67 -7.38 4.17
C GLY A 256 13.85 -6.17 3.73
N TYR A 257 12.59 -6.35 3.33
CA TYR A 257 11.70 -5.20 3.12
C TYR A 257 11.54 -4.39 4.39
N ARG A 258 11.75 -3.07 4.31
CA ARG A 258 11.67 -2.13 5.45
C ARG A 258 10.84 -0.89 5.08
N GLY A 259 10.00 -1.04 4.06
CA GLY A 259 9.10 0.02 3.61
C GLY A 259 7.77 0.04 4.37
N ASP A 260 6.86 0.85 3.84
CA ASP A 260 5.53 1.05 4.40
C ASP A 260 4.53 0.02 3.86
N TYR A 261 3.58 -0.37 4.72
CA TYR A 261 2.41 -1.16 4.35
C TYR A 261 1.19 -0.24 4.32
N SER A 262 0.38 -0.30 3.25
CA SER A 262 -0.86 0.46 3.13
C SER A 262 -2.06 -0.47 3.02
N PHE A 263 -3.12 -0.21 3.79
CA PHE A 263 -4.37 -0.94 3.64
C PHE A 263 -5.20 -0.31 2.51
N GLU A 264 -5.32 -1.06 1.41
CA GLU A 264 -6.13 -0.68 0.25
C GLU A 264 -7.38 -1.56 0.17
N VAL A 265 -8.44 -1.10 0.82
CA VAL A 265 -9.67 -1.88 0.99
C VAL A 265 -10.85 -1.20 0.34
N PHE A 266 -11.15 -1.60 -0.90
CA PHE A 266 -12.38 -1.21 -1.60
C PHE A 266 -13.53 -2.10 -1.12
N ASN A 267 -14.50 -1.51 -0.42
CA ASN A 267 -15.65 -2.24 0.09
C ASN A 267 -16.87 -1.34 0.16
N ASP A 268 -17.93 -1.72 -0.54
CA ASP A 268 -19.15 -0.92 -0.63
C ASP A 268 -19.87 -0.80 0.72
N ASP A 269 -19.83 -1.83 1.55
CA ASP A 269 -20.41 -1.79 2.89
C ASP A 269 -19.62 -0.84 3.80
N TYR A 270 -18.28 -0.84 3.69
CA TYR A 270 -17.44 0.07 4.49
C TYR A 270 -17.64 1.53 4.09
N GLN A 271 -18.00 1.80 2.83
CA GLN A 271 -18.35 3.15 2.37
C GLN A 271 -19.66 3.67 3.02
N GLN A 272 -20.47 2.79 3.62
CA GLN A 272 -21.70 3.15 4.36
C GLN A 272 -21.47 3.24 5.88
N MET A 273 -20.30 2.85 6.37
CA MET A 273 -19.97 2.87 7.80
C MET A 273 -19.40 4.22 8.25
N PRO A 274 -19.51 4.56 9.54
CA PRO A 274 -18.78 5.69 10.10
C PRO A 274 -17.27 5.54 9.90
N LEU A 275 -16.58 6.60 9.52
CA LEU A 275 -15.14 6.63 9.27
C LEU A 275 -14.32 6.05 10.43
N SER A 276 -14.71 6.39 11.67
CA SER A 276 -14.06 5.88 12.88
C SER A 276 -14.15 4.36 13.00
N THR A 277 -15.27 3.78 12.56
CA THR A 277 -15.45 2.31 12.56
C THR A 277 -14.52 1.65 11.56
N VAL A 278 -14.44 2.16 10.34
CA VAL A 278 -13.56 1.62 9.30
C VAL A 278 -12.09 1.78 9.70
N ALA A 279 -11.70 2.95 10.20
CA ALA A 279 -10.33 3.19 10.66
C ALA A 279 -9.96 2.32 11.88
N ALA A 280 -10.90 2.02 12.77
CA ALA A 280 -10.68 1.09 13.88
C ALA A 280 -10.50 -0.36 13.40
N ARG A 281 -11.16 -0.79 12.32
CA ARG A 281 -10.94 -2.11 11.69
C ARG A 281 -9.52 -2.19 11.13
N ALA A 282 -9.10 -1.19 10.36
CA ALA A 282 -7.73 -1.09 9.86
C ALA A 282 -6.69 -1.14 10.98
N ARG A 283 -6.96 -0.44 12.10
CA ARG A 283 -6.07 -0.47 13.25
C ARG A 283 -5.93 -1.87 13.87
N ARG A 284 -7.02 -2.65 13.95
CA ARG A 284 -6.95 -4.05 14.43
C ARG A 284 -6.05 -4.89 13.53
N SER A 285 -6.17 -4.74 12.21
CA SER A 285 -5.30 -5.44 11.26
C SER A 285 -3.83 -5.04 11.42
N ALA A 286 -3.55 -3.74 11.63
CA ALA A 286 -2.20 -3.27 11.87
C ALA A 286 -1.60 -3.84 13.17
N LEU A 287 -2.40 -3.95 14.23
CA LEU A 287 -1.99 -4.57 15.49
C LEU A 287 -1.71 -6.06 15.30
N TRP A 288 -2.62 -6.78 14.67
CA TRP A 288 -2.45 -8.21 14.38
C TRP A 288 -1.17 -8.46 13.58
N LEU A 289 -0.96 -7.74 12.47
CA LEU A 289 0.23 -7.90 11.65
C LEU A 289 1.51 -7.49 12.39
N GLY A 290 1.48 -6.39 13.13
CA GLY A 290 2.66 -5.86 13.83
C GLY A 290 3.05 -6.67 15.06
N GLU A 291 2.08 -7.10 15.88
CA GLU A 291 2.32 -7.75 17.15
C GLU A 291 2.34 -9.28 17.03
N ASP A 292 1.33 -9.87 16.38
CA ASP A 292 1.18 -11.33 16.33
C ASP A 292 2.00 -11.95 15.20
N VAL A 293 2.01 -11.34 14.00
CA VAL A 293 2.73 -11.87 12.85
C VAL A 293 4.20 -11.47 12.88
N LEU A 294 4.50 -10.18 12.86
CA LEU A 294 5.89 -9.67 12.81
C LEU A 294 6.57 -9.61 14.20
N ARG A 295 5.82 -9.77 15.27
CA ARG A 295 6.30 -9.75 16.67
C ARG A 295 7.15 -8.52 17.02
N ARG A 296 6.86 -7.38 16.37
CA ARG A 296 7.67 -6.15 16.50
C ARG A 296 7.55 -5.45 17.86
N ALA A 297 6.51 -5.75 18.63
CA ALA A 297 6.20 -5.06 19.88
C ALA A 297 5.90 -6.00 21.05
N VAL A 298 6.52 -7.19 21.10
CA VAL A 298 6.40 -8.05 22.29
C VAL A 298 7.20 -7.43 23.43
N PRO A 299 6.56 -6.84 24.47
CA PRO A 299 7.30 -6.34 25.64
C PRO A 299 7.93 -7.52 26.35
N LEU A 300 9.25 -7.60 26.33
CA LEU A 300 9.97 -8.57 27.16
C LEU A 300 9.81 -8.16 28.62
N PRO A 301 9.42 -9.09 29.52
CA PRO A 301 9.44 -8.83 30.96
C PRO A 301 10.79 -8.26 31.37
N ASN A 302 10.81 -7.33 32.33
CA ASN A 302 12.05 -6.66 32.76
C ASN A 302 13.18 -7.63 33.14
N ARG A 303 12.84 -8.79 33.73
CA ARG A 303 13.81 -9.85 34.03
C ARG A 303 14.49 -10.44 32.80
N MET A 304 13.76 -10.62 31.70
CA MET A 304 14.38 -11.12 30.45
C MET A 304 15.23 -10.07 29.74
N ARG A 305 14.98 -8.78 29.98
CA ARG A 305 15.83 -7.70 29.46
C ARG A 305 17.17 -7.66 30.19
N LEU A 306 17.16 -7.85 31.51
CA LEU A 306 18.39 -7.89 32.33
C LEU A 306 19.27 -9.09 31.96
N GLN A 307 18.72 -10.28 31.77
CA GLN A 307 19.49 -11.47 31.38
C GLN A 307 20.13 -11.39 30.00
N ARG A 308 19.59 -10.57 29.08
CA ARG A 308 20.22 -10.34 27.77
C ARG A 308 21.33 -9.29 27.79
N ALA A 309 21.40 -8.43 28.80
CA ALA A 309 22.46 -7.44 28.96
C ALA A 309 23.72 -8.03 29.60
N GLU A 310 23.62 -9.22 30.19
CA GLU A 310 24.73 -9.93 30.86
C GLU A 310 25.37 -11.05 29.99
N MET A 311 24.87 -11.29 28.78
CA MET A 311 25.43 -12.20 27.77
C MET A 311 26.11 -11.43 26.64
#